data_15dcf27522f07a520096e8b3c0d842f6
#
_entry.id   15dcf27522f07a520096e8b3c0d842f6
#
_cell.length_a   1.000
_cell.length_b   1.000
_cell.length_c   1.000
_cell.angle_alpha   90.00
_cell.angle_beta   90.00
_cell.angle_gamma   90.00
#
_symmetry.space_group_name_H-M   'P 1'
#
loop_
_entity.id
_entity.type
_entity.pdbx_description
1 polymer ?
#
loop_
_entity_poly.entity_id
_entity_poly.type
_entity_poly.pdbx_seq_one_letter_code
_entity_poly.pdbx_strand_id
1 'polypeptide(L)'
;MSVQQLHPTHFDRGGLLKQVRVPIPPHATYPALATALAPHAAELLVDVIAHLPSYAANVQAQDPDRATRAPKLAPRFSHIRWDSWDAATLDARMRAFGYAQPLTTTLVPASSQFAPVSCAIHEGHIMPSESISLDRPGHAVFLPQEQ
;
A
#
# COMPACT_ATOMS: atom_id res chain seq x y z
N MET A 1 14.03 -4.14 -4.62
CA MET A 1 14.16 -3.27 -5.82
C MET A 1 14.86 -4.06 -6.90
N SER A 2 14.57 -3.80 -8.18
CA SER A 2 15.16 -4.55 -9.30
C SER A 2 15.50 -3.61 -10.44
N VAL A 3 16.58 -3.89 -11.13
CA VAL A 3 16.88 -3.36 -12.48
C VAL A 3 16.67 -4.49 -13.45
N GLN A 4 15.84 -4.26 -14.46
CA GLN A 4 15.46 -5.27 -15.45
C GLN A 4 15.63 -4.74 -16.88
N GLN A 5 15.76 -5.65 -17.81
CA GLN A 5 15.72 -5.34 -19.25
C GLN A 5 14.29 -4.97 -19.64
N LEU A 6 14.14 -4.16 -20.68
CA LEU A 6 12.84 -3.97 -21.31
C LEU A 6 12.50 -5.19 -22.17
N HIS A 7 11.32 -5.76 -21.94
CA HIS A 7 10.80 -6.80 -22.82
C HIS A 7 10.19 -6.17 -24.09
N PRO A 8 10.42 -6.72 -25.29
CA PRO A 8 9.98 -6.10 -26.55
C PRO A 8 8.47 -5.87 -26.67
N THR A 9 7.65 -6.72 -26.04
CA THR A 9 6.18 -6.72 -26.23
C THR A 9 5.37 -6.71 -24.94
N HIS A 10 6.00 -6.90 -23.77
CA HIS A 10 5.29 -7.01 -22.50
C HIS A 10 5.93 -6.10 -21.43
N PHE A 11 5.11 -5.36 -20.70
CA PHE A 11 5.59 -4.58 -19.55
C PHE A 11 5.99 -5.49 -18.39
N ASP A 12 7.04 -5.10 -17.69
CA ASP A 12 7.54 -5.71 -16.44
C ASP A 12 7.92 -7.21 -16.55
N ARG A 13 8.18 -7.71 -17.76
CA ARG A 13 8.59 -9.12 -18.00
C ARG A 13 10.02 -9.30 -18.51
N GLY A 14 10.80 -8.24 -18.52
CA GLY A 14 12.21 -8.34 -18.90
C GLY A 14 13.04 -9.12 -17.90
N GLY A 15 14.16 -9.68 -18.33
CA GLY A 15 15.08 -10.38 -17.44
C GLY A 15 15.68 -9.45 -16.38
N LEU A 16 15.90 -9.98 -15.18
CA LEU A 16 16.50 -9.25 -14.07
C LEU A 16 18.01 -9.15 -14.25
N LEU A 17 18.53 -7.92 -14.28
CA LEU A 17 19.96 -7.63 -14.30
C LEU A 17 20.52 -7.66 -12.88
N LYS A 18 19.83 -7.02 -11.92
CA LYS A 18 20.20 -7.03 -10.51
C LYS A 18 18.97 -6.82 -9.63
N GLN A 19 18.95 -7.48 -8.48
CA GLN A 19 17.91 -7.31 -7.46
C GLN A 19 18.53 -7.13 -6.08
N VAL A 20 17.97 -6.17 -5.31
CA VAL A 20 18.32 -5.92 -3.91
C VAL A 20 17.07 -5.94 -3.05
N ARG A 21 17.14 -6.62 -1.91
CA ARG A 21 16.10 -6.65 -0.90
C ARG A 21 16.43 -5.62 0.17
N VAL A 22 15.48 -4.77 0.48
CA VAL A 22 15.60 -3.77 1.55
C VAL A 22 14.47 -4.04 2.55
N PRO A 23 14.75 -4.13 3.84
CA PRO A 23 13.71 -4.28 4.85
C PRO A 23 12.76 -3.09 4.83
N ILE A 24 11.47 -3.36 4.97
CA ILE A 24 10.45 -2.30 5.13
C ILE A 24 10.28 -2.07 6.64
N PRO A 25 10.53 -0.84 7.14
CA PRO A 25 10.31 -0.54 8.54
C PRO A 25 8.85 -0.77 8.95
N PRO A 26 8.58 -1.22 10.18
CA PRO A 26 7.22 -1.27 10.70
C PRO A 26 6.54 0.09 10.56
N HIS A 27 5.26 0.07 10.22
CA HIS A 27 4.43 1.28 10.06
C HIS A 27 4.91 2.30 9.00
N ALA A 28 5.82 1.91 8.10
CA ALA A 28 6.24 2.78 7.02
C ALA A 28 5.04 3.19 6.14
N THR A 29 4.93 4.49 5.85
CA THR A 29 4.01 5.01 4.84
C THR A 29 4.65 4.97 3.46
N TYR A 30 3.84 5.03 2.40
CA TYR A 30 4.36 5.08 1.03
C TYR A 30 5.35 6.25 0.81
N PRO A 31 5.05 7.51 1.20
CA PRO A 31 6.00 8.61 1.01
C PRO A 31 7.33 8.39 1.75
N ALA A 32 7.28 7.94 3.00
CA ALA A 32 8.48 7.65 3.77
C ALA A 32 9.32 6.54 3.14
N LEU A 33 8.66 5.45 2.70
CA LEU A 33 9.34 4.34 2.05
C LEU A 33 9.92 4.76 0.70
N ALA A 34 9.20 5.53 -0.11
CA ALA A 34 9.70 6.04 -1.39
C ALA A 34 10.96 6.90 -1.20
N THR A 35 10.94 7.81 -0.22
CA THR A 35 12.10 8.63 0.12
C THR A 35 13.30 7.77 0.57
N ALA A 36 13.06 6.79 1.42
CA ALA A 36 14.12 5.90 1.91
C ALA A 36 14.72 5.01 0.82
N LEU A 37 13.91 4.55 -0.14
CA LEU A 37 14.35 3.66 -1.22
C LEU A 37 15.03 4.39 -2.37
N ALA A 38 14.75 5.68 -2.59
CA ALA A 38 15.27 6.43 -3.74
C ALA A 38 16.80 6.40 -3.87
N PRO A 39 17.62 6.67 -2.82
CA PRO A 39 19.07 6.59 -2.93
C PRO A 39 19.55 5.18 -3.27
N HIS A 40 18.98 4.15 -2.66
CA HIS A 40 19.34 2.76 -2.95
C HIS A 40 19.00 2.35 -4.39
N ALA A 41 17.89 2.86 -4.92
CA ALA A 41 17.52 2.63 -6.32
C ALA A 41 18.48 3.31 -7.29
N ALA A 42 18.95 4.52 -6.97
CA ALA A 42 19.93 5.25 -7.76
C ALA A 42 21.29 4.53 -7.77
N GLU A 43 21.80 4.12 -6.61
CA GLU A 43 23.04 3.35 -6.48
C GLU A 43 22.97 2.04 -7.27
N LEU A 44 21.86 1.31 -7.15
CA LEU A 44 21.63 0.06 -7.87
C LEU A 44 21.66 0.27 -9.39
N LEU A 45 21.06 1.34 -9.88
CA LEU A 45 21.03 1.66 -11.30
C LEU A 45 22.39 2.07 -11.82
N VAL A 46 23.12 2.91 -11.09
CA VAL A 46 24.49 3.35 -11.44
C VAL A 46 25.42 2.14 -11.54
N ASP A 47 25.36 1.24 -10.57
CA ASP A 47 26.20 0.03 -10.58
C ASP A 47 25.89 -0.87 -11.78
N VAL A 48 24.61 -1.07 -12.09
CA VAL A 48 24.22 -1.87 -13.27
C VAL A 48 24.69 -1.23 -14.57
N ILE A 49 24.62 0.08 -14.71
CA ILE A 49 25.08 0.79 -15.91
C ILE A 49 26.61 0.67 -16.03
N ALA A 50 27.35 0.87 -14.93
CA ALA A 50 28.81 0.78 -14.91
C ALA A 50 29.34 -0.62 -15.30
N HIS A 51 28.57 -1.67 -15.01
CA HIS A 51 28.96 -3.06 -15.25
C HIS A 51 27.96 -3.79 -16.18
N LEU A 52 27.30 -3.05 -17.08
CA LEU A 52 26.24 -3.56 -17.93
C LEU A 52 26.59 -4.83 -18.71
N PRO A 53 27.76 -4.96 -19.36
CA PRO A 53 28.12 -6.19 -20.08
C PRO A 53 28.12 -7.44 -19.18
N SER A 54 28.60 -7.32 -17.96
CA SER A 54 28.62 -8.42 -16.98
C SER A 54 27.22 -8.82 -16.53
N TYR A 55 26.37 -7.84 -16.22
CA TYR A 55 24.98 -8.11 -15.81
C TYR A 55 24.15 -8.64 -16.98
N ALA A 56 24.36 -8.14 -18.20
CA ALA A 56 23.67 -8.62 -19.39
C ALA A 56 24.03 -10.06 -19.77
N ALA A 57 25.27 -10.50 -19.50
CA ALA A 57 25.69 -11.88 -19.70
C ALA A 57 25.08 -12.86 -18.67
N ASN A 58 24.60 -12.37 -17.53
CA ASN A 58 24.08 -13.16 -16.41
C ASN A 58 22.62 -12.82 -16.07
N VAL A 59 21.81 -12.45 -17.07
CA VAL A 59 20.41 -12.12 -16.89
C VAL A 59 19.62 -13.27 -16.30
N GLN A 60 18.84 -13.00 -15.26
CA GLN A 60 17.95 -13.97 -14.64
C GLN A 60 16.54 -13.82 -15.19
N ALA A 61 15.94 -14.90 -15.70
CA ALA A 61 14.55 -14.90 -16.09
C ALA A 61 13.64 -14.68 -14.87
N GLN A 62 12.57 -13.92 -15.05
CA GLN A 62 11.54 -13.82 -14.02
C GLN A 62 10.68 -15.09 -14.02
N ASP A 63 10.34 -15.57 -12.84
CA ASP A 63 9.43 -16.69 -12.63
C ASP A 63 7.97 -16.22 -12.82
N PRO A 64 7.27 -16.67 -13.86
CA PRO A 64 5.90 -16.24 -14.11
C PRO A 64 4.91 -16.70 -13.02
N ASP A 65 5.18 -17.81 -12.33
CA ASP A 65 4.30 -18.36 -11.28
C ASP A 65 4.37 -17.53 -10.00
N ARG A 66 5.42 -16.71 -9.84
CA ARG A 66 5.59 -15.78 -8.73
C ARG A 66 5.15 -14.35 -9.06
N ALA A 67 4.62 -14.12 -10.25
CA ALA A 67 4.18 -12.81 -10.66
C ALA A 67 2.97 -12.35 -9.85
N THR A 68 3.02 -11.13 -9.33
CA THR A 68 1.91 -10.47 -8.64
C THR A 68 1.39 -9.31 -9.46
N ARG A 69 0.09 -9.06 -9.39
CA ARG A 69 -0.52 -7.96 -10.11
C ARG A 69 -0.61 -6.71 -9.23
N ALA A 70 -0.06 -5.59 -9.71
CA ALA A 70 -0.16 -4.28 -9.08
C ALA A 70 -0.95 -3.31 -9.99
N PRO A 71 -2.29 -3.32 -9.97
CA PRO A 71 -3.09 -2.42 -10.80
C PRO A 71 -2.96 -0.98 -10.30
N LYS A 72 -3.25 -0.02 -11.18
CA LYS A 72 -3.36 1.40 -10.80
C LYS A 72 -4.42 1.57 -9.71
N LEU A 73 -4.16 2.49 -8.79
CA LEU A 73 -5.14 2.86 -7.76
C LEU A 73 -6.43 3.36 -8.42
N ALA A 74 -7.55 2.86 -7.92
CA ALA A 74 -8.87 3.25 -8.36
C ALA A 74 -9.77 3.45 -7.12
N PRO A 75 -10.85 4.24 -7.19
CA PRO A 75 -11.72 4.54 -6.04
C PRO A 75 -12.20 3.31 -5.26
N ARG A 76 -12.43 2.19 -5.96
CA ARG A 76 -12.82 0.92 -5.30
C ARG A 76 -11.79 0.38 -4.30
N PHE A 77 -10.52 0.77 -4.39
CA PHE A 77 -9.49 0.33 -3.43
C PHE A 77 -9.56 1.10 -2.11
N SER A 78 -10.18 2.27 -2.11
CA SER A 78 -10.35 3.12 -0.94
C SER A 78 -11.64 2.85 -0.19
N HIS A 79 -12.65 2.25 -0.83
CA HIS A 79 -13.90 1.97 -0.15
C HIS A 79 -13.74 0.83 0.86
N ILE A 80 -14.03 1.14 2.13
CA ILE A 80 -13.84 0.20 3.23
C ILE A 80 -14.89 -0.91 3.16
N ARG A 81 -14.43 -2.13 3.28
CA ARG A 81 -15.29 -3.32 3.36
C ARG A 81 -15.29 -3.83 4.80
N TRP A 82 -16.23 -3.35 5.58
CA TRP A 82 -16.35 -3.66 7.00
C TRP A 82 -16.61 -5.14 7.30
N ASP A 83 -17.10 -5.88 6.32
CA ASP A 83 -17.37 -7.31 6.37
C ASP A 83 -16.12 -8.19 6.25
N SER A 84 -15.04 -7.64 5.71
CA SER A 84 -13.87 -8.43 5.32
C SER A 84 -12.51 -7.82 5.66
N TRP A 85 -12.47 -6.53 6.03
CA TRP A 85 -11.23 -5.88 6.42
C TRP A 85 -11.12 -5.76 7.94
N ASP A 86 -10.02 -6.25 8.49
CA ASP A 86 -9.62 -6.02 9.86
C ASP A 86 -8.88 -4.68 10.04
N ALA A 87 -8.62 -4.30 11.28
CA ALA A 87 -7.91 -3.06 11.62
C ALA A 87 -6.50 -3.02 11.01
N ALA A 88 -5.81 -4.15 10.94
CA ALA A 88 -4.48 -4.24 10.34
C ALA A 88 -4.52 -3.98 8.83
N THR A 89 -5.53 -4.48 8.13
CA THR A 89 -5.77 -4.23 6.71
C THR A 89 -6.11 -2.76 6.46
N LEU A 90 -6.92 -2.14 7.30
CA LEU A 90 -7.26 -0.71 7.22
C LEU A 90 -6.00 0.15 7.40
N ASP A 91 -5.20 -0.10 8.43
CA ASP A 91 -3.94 0.60 8.70
C ASP A 91 -2.96 0.43 7.52
N ALA A 92 -2.77 -0.79 7.04
CA ALA A 92 -1.88 -1.05 5.92
C ALA A 92 -2.29 -0.29 4.65
N ARG A 93 -3.59 -0.22 4.34
CA ARG A 93 -4.11 0.53 3.20
C ARG A 93 -3.97 2.03 3.38
N MET A 94 -4.24 2.54 4.58
CA MET A 94 -4.06 3.95 4.90
C MET A 94 -2.61 4.38 4.72
N ARG A 95 -1.65 3.58 5.20
CA ARG A 95 -0.21 3.83 5.02
C ARG A 95 0.24 3.71 3.56
N ALA A 96 -0.34 2.79 2.81
CA ALA A 96 0.08 2.53 1.44
C ALA A 96 -0.38 3.61 0.45
N PHE A 97 -1.60 4.10 0.56
CA PHE A 97 -2.15 5.03 -0.43
C PHE A 97 -3.03 6.16 0.12
N GLY A 98 -3.23 6.24 1.43
CA GLY A 98 -4.01 7.33 2.05
C GLY A 98 -3.51 8.73 1.72
N TYR A 99 -2.21 8.87 1.44
CA TYR A 99 -1.61 10.13 0.99
C TYR A 99 -2.16 10.65 -0.34
N ALA A 100 -2.58 9.76 -1.24
CA ALA A 100 -3.10 10.11 -2.57
C ALA A 100 -4.61 9.95 -2.66
N GLN A 101 -5.17 9.02 -1.89
CA GLN A 101 -6.58 8.66 -1.93
C GLN A 101 -7.03 8.17 -0.55
N PRO A 102 -7.78 8.99 0.21
CA PRO A 102 -8.25 8.62 1.55
C PRO A 102 -9.17 7.40 1.50
N LEU A 103 -9.24 6.66 2.60
CA LEU A 103 -10.23 5.59 2.73
C LEU A 103 -11.63 6.22 2.83
N THR A 104 -12.60 5.58 2.22
CA THR A 104 -13.99 6.07 2.19
C THR A 104 -14.94 5.06 2.79
N THR A 105 -15.97 5.55 3.44
CA THR A 105 -17.08 4.73 3.96
C THR A 105 -18.39 5.52 3.91
N THR A 106 -19.49 4.81 4.14
CA THR A 106 -20.79 5.42 4.30
C THR A 106 -21.26 5.20 5.72
N LEU A 107 -21.48 6.28 6.47
CA LEU A 107 -22.13 6.24 7.76
C LEU A 107 -23.63 6.20 7.57
N VAL A 108 -24.27 5.17 8.11
CA VAL A 108 -25.72 5.02 8.12
C VAL A 108 -26.20 5.34 9.54
N PRO A 109 -26.96 6.46 9.72
CA PRO A 109 -27.49 6.79 11.04
C PRO A 109 -28.45 5.71 11.55
N ALA A 110 -28.50 5.51 12.86
CA ALA A 110 -29.42 4.56 13.49
C ALA A 110 -30.91 4.98 13.33
N SER A 111 -31.14 6.28 13.15
CA SER A 111 -32.50 6.83 12.90
C SER A 111 -32.71 7.04 11.41
N SER A 112 -33.86 6.59 10.90
CA SER A 112 -34.31 6.80 9.51
C SER A 112 -34.58 8.26 9.14
N GLN A 113 -34.57 9.18 10.10
CA GLN A 113 -34.75 10.61 9.86
C GLN A 113 -33.56 11.27 9.15
N PHE A 114 -32.39 10.63 9.16
CA PHE A 114 -31.18 11.16 8.55
C PHE A 114 -30.74 10.30 7.37
N ALA A 115 -30.30 10.96 6.31
CA ALA A 115 -29.74 10.27 5.15
C ALA A 115 -28.33 9.71 5.44
N PRO A 116 -27.92 8.62 4.79
CA PRO A 116 -26.55 8.14 4.84
C PRO A 116 -25.55 9.21 4.36
N VAL A 117 -24.41 9.29 5.03
CA VAL A 117 -23.35 10.27 4.74
C VAL A 117 -22.10 9.56 4.27
N SER A 118 -21.57 9.96 3.12
CA SER A 118 -20.26 9.48 2.65
C SER A 118 -19.17 10.22 3.40
N CYS A 119 -18.22 9.46 3.96
CA CYS A 119 -17.10 9.97 4.75
C CYS A 119 -15.79 9.56 4.14
N ALA A 120 -14.80 10.47 4.19
CA ALA A 120 -13.40 10.19 3.89
C ALA A 120 -12.59 10.16 5.19
N ILE A 121 -11.78 9.11 5.35
CA ILE A 121 -10.90 8.93 6.51
C ILE A 121 -9.48 9.23 6.05
N HIS A 122 -8.94 10.34 6.52
CA HIS A 122 -7.60 10.79 6.16
C HIS A 122 -6.52 10.27 7.11
N GLU A 123 -6.91 10.05 8.38
CA GLU A 123 -6.01 9.58 9.42
C GLU A 123 -6.76 8.68 10.40
N GLY A 124 -6.08 7.70 10.97
CA GLY A 124 -6.63 6.80 11.98
C GLY A 124 -5.53 6.01 12.67
N HIS A 125 -5.82 5.59 13.89
CA HIS A 125 -4.91 4.78 14.71
C HIS A 125 -5.63 3.51 15.16
N ILE A 126 -4.89 2.41 15.25
CA ILE A 126 -5.40 1.18 15.85
C ILE A 126 -5.40 1.37 17.35
N MET A 127 -6.60 1.34 17.93
CA MET A 127 -6.77 1.35 19.39
C MET A 127 -6.65 -0.07 19.94
N PRO A 128 -6.09 -0.25 21.16
CA PRO A 128 -6.16 -1.53 21.84
C PRO A 128 -7.62 -1.97 22.04
N SER A 129 -7.89 -3.26 21.89
CA SER A 129 -9.24 -3.82 21.98
C SER A 129 -9.91 -3.63 23.34
N GLU A 130 -9.12 -3.38 24.38
CA GLU A 130 -9.61 -3.14 25.74
C GLU A 130 -10.21 -1.74 25.93
N SER A 131 -9.95 -0.82 25.02
CA SER A 131 -10.33 0.59 25.15
C SER A 131 -11.79 0.87 24.81
N ILE A 132 -12.39 0.09 23.89
CA ILE A 132 -13.76 0.30 23.43
C ILE A 132 -14.35 -1.04 23.00
N SER A 133 -15.51 -1.39 23.56
CA SER A 133 -16.31 -2.53 23.11
C SER A 133 -17.30 -2.05 22.05
N LEU A 134 -17.18 -2.58 20.83
CA LEU A 134 -18.14 -2.37 19.76
C LEU A 134 -18.89 -3.67 19.48
N ASP A 135 -20.19 -3.61 19.27
CA ASP A 135 -21.03 -4.79 19.09
C ASP A 135 -20.70 -5.56 17.82
N ARG A 136 -20.17 -4.89 16.81
CA ARG A 136 -19.81 -5.47 15.50
C ARG A 136 -18.90 -4.54 14.69
N PRO A 137 -18.18 -5.07 13.67
CA PRO A 137 -17.40 -4.26 12.75
C PRO A 137 -18.24 -3.17 12.07
N GLY A 138 -17.65 -2.00 11.88
CA GLY A 138 -18.31 -0.87 11.24
C GLY A 138 -19.19 -0.01 12.16
N HIS A 139 -19.34 -0.37 13.44
CA HIS A 139 -19.92 0.52 14.41
C HIS A 139 -18.96 1.67 14.74
N ALA A 140 -19.50 2.87 14.87
CA ALA A 140 -18.77 4.06 15.28
C ALA A 140 -19.35 4.59 16.59
N VAL A 141 -18.49 4.94 17.51
CA VAL A 141 -18.84 5.61 18.76
C VAL A 141 -18.20 6.98 18.76
N PHE A 142 -18.99 7.98 19.13
CA PHE A 142 -18.47 9.33 19.35
C PHE A 142 -17.80 9.40 20.72
N LEU A 143 -16.52 9.63 20.74
CA LEU A 143 -15.80 9.89 22.00
C LEU A 143 -15.75 11.41 22.20
N PRO A 144 -16.20 11.94 23.35
CA PRO A 144 -16.02 13.35 23.67
C PRO A 144 -14.52 13.65 23.71
N GLN A 145 -14.11 14.76 23.08
CA GLN A 145 -12.72 15.23 23.22
C GLN A 145 -12.51 15.60 24.70
N GLU A 146 -11.51 15.01 25.33
CA GLU A 146 -10.99 15.52 26.61
C GLU A 146 -10.45 16.91 26.36
N GLN A 147 -10.98 17.90 27.11
CA GLN A 147 -10.54 19.31 27.06
C GLN A 147 -9.23 19.48 27.80
#